data_078509ad1b0b3895be1b7821d80a2948
#
_entry.id   078509ad1b0b3895be1b7821d80a2948
#
_cell.length_a   1.000
_cell.length_b   1.000
_cell.length_c   1.000
_cell.angle_alpha   90.00
_cell.angle_beta   90.00
_cell.angle_gamma   90.00
#
_symmetry.space_group_name_H-M   'P 1'
#
loop_
_entity.id
_entity.type
_entity.pdbx_description
1 polymer ?
#
loop_
_entity_poly.entity_id
_entity_poly.type
_entity_poly.pdbx_seq_one_letter_code
_entity_poly.pdbx_strand_id
1 'polypeptide(L)'
;MKNTITQHLKNKSFYLIGIGGAGMMGIAELLHNLGFTVHGSDIIDSPSVRRLRELKINICIGHDSSKIKPNDIIIYSNAIKSNNVEIKYARKNGMTILTRMEILSELMRLKYGISITGSHGKTTTTSLLSHILHDNNLDPTLSLIHI
;
A
#
# COMPACT_ATOMS: atom_id res chain seq x y z
N MET A 1 -21.13 4.36 11.02
CA MET A 1 -20.09 5.14 10.35
C MET A 1 -18.99 4.30 9.64
N LYS A 2 -18.89 2.98 9.90
CA LYS A 2 -17.89 2.11 9.23
C LYS A 2 -18.16 1.83 7.73
N ASN A 3 -19.36 2.08 7.21
CA ASN A 3 -19.76 1.69 5.86
C ASN A 3 -19.48 2.72 4.75
N THR A 4 -19.19 3.98 5.08
CA THR A 4 -19.16 5.05 4.08
C THR A 4 -17.84 5.05 3.29
N ILE A 5 -16.70 4.86 3.95
CA ILE A 5 -15.38 4.86 3.29
C ILE A 5 -15.22 3.58 2.45
N THR A 6 -15.62 2.44 3.00
CA THR A 6 -15.57 1.15 2.28
C THR A 6 -16.50 1.14 1.06
N GLN A 7 -17.65 1.80 1.11
CA GLN A 7 -18.55 1.94 -0.04
C GLN A 7 -17.97 2.85 -1.12
N HIS A 8 -17.29 3.94 -0.75
CA HIS A 8 -16.62 4.82 -1.72
C HIS A 8 -15.42 4.17 -2.39
N LEU A 9 -14.78 3.21 -1.73
CA LEU A 9 -13.62 2.48 -2.25
C LEU A 9 -14.01 1.20 -3.02
N LYS A 10 -15.22 0.67 -2.84
CA LYS A 10 -15.66 -0.62 -3.43
C LYS A 10 -15.53 -0.73 -4.94
N ASN A 11 -15.59 0.39 -5.66
CA ASN A 11 -15.45 0.44 -7.12
C ASN A 11 -14.16 1.11 -7.57
N LYS A 12 -13.20 1.30 -6.67
CA LYS A 12 -11.89 1.89 -6.96
C LYS A 12 -10.83 0.82 -7.08
N SER A 13 -9.90 1.03 -7.98
CA SER A 13 -8.66 0.29 -8.06
C SER A 13 -7.51 1.15 -7.53
N PHE A 14 -6.46 0.50 -7.11
CA PHE A 14 -5.28 1.17 -6.56
C PHE A 14 -4.09 0.92 -7.47
N TYR A 15 -3.45 2.00 -7.90
CA TYR A 15 -2.22 1.97 -8.66
C TYR A 15 -1.05 2.44 -7.79
N LEU A 16 -0.11 1.55 -7.51
CA LEU A 16 1.02 1.84 -6.65
C LEU A 16 2.29 2.09 -7.46
N ILE A 17 2.84 3.29 -7.35
CA ILE A 17 4.11 3.67 -8.01
C ILE A 17 5.27 3.29 -7.09
N GLY A 18 6.18 2.44 -7.56
CA GLY A 18 7.24 1.85 -6.75
C GLY A 18 6.72 0.76 -5.81
N ILE A 19 5.85 -0.11 -6.33
CA ILE A 19 5.08 -1.09 -5.57
C ILE A 19 5.95 -2.11 -4.82
N GLY A 20 7.15 -2.44 -5.34
CA GLY A 20 8.10 -3.36 -4.70
C GLY A 20 8.96 -2.72 -3.61
N GLY A 21 8.83 -1.41 -3.39
CA GLY A 21 9.58 -0.70 -2.36
C GLY A 21 9.22 -1.12 -0.94
N ALA A 22 10.18 -0.93 0.00
CA ALA A 22 9.95 -1.21 1.42
C ALA A 22 8.73 -0.45 1.94
N GLY A 23 7.77 -1.14 2.52
CA GLY A 23 6.50 -0.60 3.01
C GLY A 23 5.43 -0.36 1.94
N MET A 24 5.74 -0.31 0.65
CA MET A 24 4.74 -0.27 -0.42
C MET A 24 4.19 -1.67 -0.69
N MET A 25 5.06 -2.69 -0.69
CA MET A 25 4.68 -4.08 -0.83
C MET A 25 3.63 -4.48 0.21
N GLY A 26 3.85 -4.16 1.49
CA GLY A 26 2.89 -4.48 2.56
C GLY A 26 1.53 -3.79 2.38
N ILE A 27 1.50 -2.57 1.86
CA ILE A 27 0.25 -1.87 1.52
C ILE A 27 -0.45 -2.57 0.34
N ALA A 28 0.30 -2.99 -0.68
CA ALA A 28 -0.25 -3.70 -1.82
C ALA A 28 -0.89 -5.03 -1.40
N GLU A 29 -0.19 -5.82 -0.57
CA GLU A 29 -0.70 -7.07 0.00
C GLU A 29 -1.96 -6.83 0.85
N LEU A 30 -1.94 -5.82 1.72
CA LEU A 30 -3.07 -5.50 2.58
C LEU A 30 -4.31 -5.09 1.78
N LEU A 31 -4.16 -4.19 0.80
CA LEU A 31 -5.24 -3.79 -0.08
C LEU A 31 -5.80 -4.98 -0.87
N HIS A 32 -4.92 -5.84 -1.38
CA HIS A 32 -5.30 -7.06 -2.09
C HIS A 32 -6.10 -8.02 -1.18
N ASN A 33 -5.63 -8.26 0.04
CA ASN A 33 -6.30 -9.12 1.02
C ASN A 33 -7.66 -8.55 1.49
N LEU A 34 -7.83 -7.23 1.45
CA LEU A 34 -9.11 -6.57 1.68
C LEU A 34 -10.06 -6.66 0.48
N GLY A 35 -9.65 -7.31 -0.62
CA GLY A 35 -10.46 -7.54 -1.81
C GLY A 35 -10.46 -6.40 -2.82
N PHE A 36 -9.55 -5.43 -2.70
CA PHE A 36 -9.41 -4.36 -3.67
C PHE A 36 -8.61 -4.81 -4.90
N THR A 37 -8.92 -4.23 -6.03
CA THR A 37 -8.09 -4.38 -7.23
C THR A 37 -6.81 -3.56 -7.08
N VAL A 38 -5.67 -4.23 -7.10
CA VAL A 38 -4.35 -3.61 -6.93
C VAL A 38 -3.50 -3.90 -8.15
N HIS A 39 -2.82 -2.89 -8.64
CA HIS A 39 -1.80 -3.00 -9.68
C HIS A 39 -0.78 -1.86 -9.54
N GLY A 40 0.27 -1.85 -10.32
CA GLY A 40 1.27 -0.79 -10.17
C GLY A 40 2.49 -0.94 -11.05
N SER A 41 3.49 -0.13 -10.75
CA SER A 41 4.78 -0.10 -11.44
C SER A 41 5.94 -0.17 -10.46
N ASP A 42 7.05 -0.70 -10.95
CA ASP A 42 8.35 -0.60 -10.29
C ASP A 42 9.46 -0.54 -11.34
N ILE A 43 10.59 0.05 -11.01
CA ILE A 43 11.75 0.11 -11.92
C ILE A 43 12.59 -1.16 -11.89
N ILE A 44 12.44 -1.97 -10.83
CA ILE A 44 13.25 -3.16 -10.59
C ILE A 44 12.35 -4.40 -10.44
N ASP A 45 12.68 -5.48 -11.12
CA ASP A 45 12.08 -6.80 -10.89
C ASP A 45 12.67 -7.45 -9.63
N SER A 46 12.34 -6.87 -8.47
CA SER A 46 12.82 -7.30 -7.16
C SER A 46 12.11 -8.57 -6.66
N PRO A 47 12.65 -9.26 -5.63
CA PRO A 47 11.95 -10.37 -4.97
C PRO A 47 10.57 -9.96 -4.46
N SER A 48 10.41 -8.73 -3.96
CA SER A 48 9.11 -8.18 -3.54
C SER A 48 8.12 -8.10 -4.70
N VAL A 49 8.55 -7.64 -5.87
CA VAL A 49 7.71 -7.58 -7.08
C VAL A 49 7.29 -8.97 -7.52
N ARG A 50 8.20 -9.94 -7.50
CA ARG A 50 7.89 -11.34 -7.86
C ARG A 50 6.86 -11.95 -6.92
N ARG A 51 7.01 -11.74 -5.61
CA ARG A 51 6.04 -12.18 -4.59
C ARG A 51 4.65 -11.58 -4.84
N LEU A 52 4.56 -10.30 -5.14
CA LEU A 52 3.29 -9.65 -5.45
C LEU A 52 2.65 -10.22 -6.74
N ARG A 53 3.46 -10.58 -7.73
CA ARG A 53 2.96 -11.26 -8.94
C ARG A 53 2.43 -12.67 -8.67
N GLU A 54 2.99 -13.39 -7.70
CA GLU A 54 2.45 -14.69 -7.24
C GLU A 54 1.03 -14.52 -6.68
N LEU A 55 0.74 -13.37 -6.02
CA LEU A 55 -0.59 -12.98 -5.58
C LEU A 55 -1.52 -12.50 -6.72
N LYS A 56 -1.08 -12.62 -8.00
CA LYS A 56 -1.83 -12.17 -9.19
C LYS A 56 -1.99 -10.65 -9.29
N ILE A 57 -1.16 -9.88 -8.59
CA ILE A 57 -1.10 -8.44 -8.74
C ILE A 57 -0.35 -8.11 -10.05
N ASN A 58 -0.97 -7.32 -10.92
CA ASN A 58 -0.38 -6.94 -12.19
C ASN A 58 0.64 -5.79 -12.00
N ILE A 59 1.90 -6.05 -12.31
CA ILE A 59 2.98 -5.09 -12.11
C ILE A 59 3.77 -4.87 -13.40
N CYS A 60 3.84 -3.62 -13.83
CA CYS A 60 4.66 -3.17 -14.95
C CYS A 60 6.09 -2.87 -14.45
N ILE A 61 7.09 -3.29 -15.21
CA ILE A 61 8.48 -2.84 -14.96
C ILE A 61 8.75 -1.63 -15.83
N GLY A 62 9.24 -0.59 -15.19
CA GLY A 62 9.33 0.78 -15.73
C GLY A 62 8.13 1.62 -15.35
N HIS A 63 8.24 2.94 -15.56
CA HIS A 63 7.16 3.88 -15.33
C HIS A 63 6.43 4.17 -16.64
N ASP A 64 5.17 3.77 -16.73
CA ASP A 64 4.35 3.94 -17.92
C ASP A 64 2.93 4.40 -17.53
N SER A 65 2.65 5.66 -17.78
CA SER A 65 1.34 6.24 -17.47
C SER A 65 0.17 5.63 -18.25
N SER A 66 0.42 4.91 -19.35
CA SER A 66 -0.64 4.21 -20.10
C SER A 66 -1.26 3.04 -19.34
N LYS A 67 -0.63 2.59 -18.27
CA LYS A 67 -1.11 1.50 -17.41
C LYS A 67 -2.06 1.96 -16.33
N ILE A 68 -2.16 3.27 -16.08
CA ILE A 68 -3.06 3.88 -15.12
C ILE A 68 -4.48 3.93 -15.70
N LYS A 69 -5.45 3.46 -14.94
CA LYS A 69 -6.86 3.46 -15.31
C LYS A 69 -7.58 4.70 -14.77
N PRO A 70 -8.64 5.20 -15.42
CA PRO A 70 -9.34 6.42 -14.98
C PRO A 70 -9.89 6.39 -13.56
N ASN A 71 -10.19 5.20 -13.03
CA ASN A 71 -10.75 5.03 -11.68
C ASN A 71 -9.71 4.68 -10.61
N ASP A 72 -8.42 4.73 -10.96
CA ASP A 72 -7.36 4.42 -10.02
C ASP A 72 -7.18 5.52 -8.98
N ILE A 73 -6.95 5.09 -7.74
CA ILE A 73 -6.34 5.90 -6.70
C ILE A 73 -4.84 5.63 -6.76
N ILE A 74 -4.07 6.69 -6.96
CA ILE A 74 -2.63 6.61 -7.10
C ILE A 74 -1.98 6.65 -5.72
N ILE A 75 -1.12 5.69 -5.43
CA ILE A 75 -0.34 5.66 -4.19
C ILE A 75 1.14 5.68 -4.55
N TYR A 76 1.91 6.51 -3.87
CA TYR A 76 3.34 6.59 -4.09
C TYR A 76 4.13 6.75 -2.78
N SER A 77 5.38 6.32 -2.79
CA SER A 77 6.32 6.55 -1.69
C SER A 77 7.09 7.85 -1.87
N ASN A 78 7.61 8.41 -0.78
CA ASN A 78 8.44 9.61 -0.82
C ASN A 78 9.74 9.44 -1.64
N ALA A 79 10.14 8.20 -1.96
CA ALA A 79 11.27 7.93 -2.84
C ALA A 79 10.98 8.26 -4.31
N ILE A 80 9.71 8.36 -4.70
CA ILE A 80 9.31 8.71 -6.07
C ILE A 80 9.36 10.22 -6.24
N LYS A 81 10.15 10.67 -7.19
CA LYS A 81 10.33 12.11 -7.47
C LYS A 81 9.04 12.70 -8.07
N SER A 82 8.78 13.97 -7.76
CA SER A 82 7.59 14.70 -8.25
C SER A 82 7.54 14.87 -9.78
N ASN A 83 8.66 14.69 -10.47
CA ASN A 83 8.75 14.73 -11.93
C ASN A 83 8.46 13.38 -12.61
N ASN A 84 8.14 12.33 -11.85
CA ASN A 84 7.75 11.01 -12.38
C ASN A 84 6.58 11.14 -13.35
N VAL A 85 6.63 10.41 -14.47
CA VAL A 85 5.64 10.51 -15.56
C VAL A 85 4.24 10.07 -15.13
N GLU A 86 4.15 9.10 -14.24
CA GLU A 86 2.89 8.59 -13.72
C GLU A 86 2.24 9.57 -12.76
N ILE A 87 3.03 10.22 -11.88
CA ILE A 87 2.54 11.30 -11.00
C ILE A 87 2.07 12.50 -11.81
N LYS A 88 2.83 12.90 -12.82
CA LYS A 88 2.43 14.01 -13.71
C LYS A 88 1.13 13.70 -14.44
N TYR A 89 0.99 12.49 -14.96
CA TYR A 89 -0.24 12.04 -15.61
C TYR A 89 -1.43 12.10 -14.65
N ALA A 90 -1.28 11.55 -13.46
CA ALA A 90 -2.35 11.54 -12.45
C ALA A 90 -2.79 12.96 -12.06
N ARG A 91 -1.84 13.87 -11.85
CA ARG A 91 -2.14 15.28 -11.56
C ARG A 91 -2.87 15.98 -12.71
N LYS A 92 -2.38 15.77 -13.94
CA LYS A 92 -3.00 16.36 -15.14
C LYS A 92 -4.47 15.93 -15.33
N ASN A 93 -4.79 14.69 -14.94
CA ASN A 93 -6.13 14.11 -15.06
C ASN A 93 -6.99 14.27 -13.81
N GLY A 94 -6.56 15.05 -12.79
CA GLY A 94 -7.33 15.29 -11.57
C GLY A 94 -7.59 14.04 -10.74
N MET A 95 -6.72 13.03 -10.82
CA MET A 95 -6.87 11.77 -10.10
C MET A 95 -6.58 11.94 -8.62
N THR A 96 -7.18 11.11 -7.79
CA THR A 96 -6.84 11.05 -6.36
C THR A 96 -5.43 10.48 -6.20
N ILE A 97 -4.56 11.24 -5.55
CA ILE A 97 -3.17 10.85 -5.29
C ILE A 97 -2.97 10.86 -3.78
N LEU A 98 -2.50 9.76 -3.24
CA LEU A 98 -2.21 9.58 -1.83
C LEU A 98 -0.74 9.20 -1.64
N THR A 99 -0.14 9.75 -0.61
CA THR A 99 1.16 9.26 -0.13
C THR A 99 1.00 7.92 0.59
N ARG A 100 2.09 7.20 0.73
CA ARG A 100 2.13 5.97 1.54
C ARG A 100 1.55 6.17 2.94
N MET A 101 1.83 7.31 3.58
CA MET A 101 1.37 7.58 4.94
C MET A 101 -0.14 7.86 5.00
N GLU A 102 -0.67 8.56 4.01
CA GLU A 102 -2.11 8.86 3.94
C GLU A 102 -2.92 7.57 3.76
N ILE A 103 -2.56 6.70 2.83
CA ILE A 103 -3.28 5.43 2.67
C ILE A 103 -3.15 4.54 3.91
N LEU A 104 -2.00 4.50 4.56
CA LEU A 104 -1.82 3.74 5.79
C LEU A 104 -2.74 4.27 6.91
N SER A 105 -2.87 5.59 7.07
CA SER A 105 -3.82 6.20 8.00
C SER A 105 -5.27 5.80 7.70
N GLU A 106 -5.66 5.78 6.43
CA GLU A 106 -7.01 5.36 6.03
C GLU A 106 -7.25 3.86 6.31
N LEU A 107 -6.26 3.02 6.03
CA LEU A 107 -6.34 1.59 6.33
C LEU A 107 -6.43 1.31 7.84
N MET A 108 -5.72 2.06 8.67
CA MET A 108 -5.81 1.95 10.13
C MET A 108 -7.20 2.33 10.67
N ARG A 109 -7.95 3.18 9.98
CA ARG A 109 -9.35 3.51 10.35
C ARG A 109 -10.33 2.37 10.05
N LEU A 110 -9.99 1.47 9.14
CA LEU A 110 -10.85 0.32 8.78
C LEU A 110 -10.73 -0.84 9.78
N LYS A 111 -9.67 -0.89 10.55
CA LYS A 111 -9.35 -1.95 11.52
C LYS A 111 -8.96 -1.35 12.88
N TYR A 112 -8.83 -2.18 13.90
CA TYR A 112 -8.19 -1.75 15.13
C TYR A 112 -6.69 -1.59 14.89
N GLY A 113 -6.22 -0.35 14.91
CA GLY A 113 -4.81 -0.02 14.71
C GLY A 113 -4.07 0.07 16.05
N ILE A 114 -2.93 -0.60 16.15
CA ILE A 114 -1.99 -0.45 17.26
C ILE A 114 -0.71 0.14 16.68
N SER A 115 -0.31 1.29 17.20
CA SER A 115 0.91 1.98 16.79
C SER A 115 1.97 1.88 17.89
N ILE A 116 3.16 1.38 17.54
CA ILE A 116 4.29 1.25 18.43
C ILE A 116 5.37 2.24 18.00
N THR A 117 5.67 3.16 18.90
CA THR A 117 6.64 4.23 18.67
C THR A 117 7.72 4.21 19.75
N GLY A 118 8.87 4.81 19.48
CA GLY A 118 9.98 4.88 20.42
C GLY A 118 11.33 4.97 19.71
N SER A 119 12.36 5.35 20.45
CA SER A 119 13.73 5.44 19.92
C SER A 119 14.33 4.05 19.64
N HIS A 120 14.06 3.05 20.50
CA HIS A 120 14.56 1.68 20.39
C HIS A 120 13.46 0.64 20.66
N GLY A 121 13.68 -0.61 20.22
CA GLY A 121 12.81 -1.74 20.53
C GLY A 121 11.49 -1.81 19.77
N LYS A 122 11.21 -0.89 18.84
CA LYS A 122 9.96 -0.88 18.05
C LYS A 122 9.69 -2.22 17.38
N THR A 123 10.65 -2.71 16.61
CA THR A 123 10.53 -3.97 15.86
C THR A 123 10.30 -5.15 16.79
N THR A 124 11.07 -5.25 17.88
CA THR A 124 10.93 -6.33 18.87
C THR A 124 9.56 -6.32 19.52
N THR A 125 9.10 -5.16 19.99
CA THR A 125 7.78 -5.01 20.63
C THR A 125 6.65 -5.32 19.65
N THR A 126 6.78 -4.88 18.41
CA THR A 126 5.78 -5.15 17.35
C THR A 126 5.71 -6.64 17.05
N SER A 127 6.85 -7.31 16.94
CA SER A 127 6.90 -8.76 16.70
C SER A 127 6.31 -9.57 17.87
N LEU A 128 6.60 -9.20 19.10
CA LEU A 128 6.03 -9.86 20.28
C LEU A 128 4.51 -9.68 20.36
N LEU A 129 4.03 -8.46 20.13
CA LEU A 129 2.59 -8.19 20.12
C LEU A 129 1.88 -8.97 19.00
N SER A 130 2.47 -9.00 17.81
CA SER A 130 1.93 -9.79 16.70
C SER A 130 1.81 -11.27 17.05
N HIS A 131 2.82 -11.83 17.72
CA HIS A 131 2.82 -13.22 18.17
C HIS A 131 1.68 -13.48 19.17
N ILE A 132 1.54 -12.62 20.18
CA ILE A 132 0.47 -12.71 21.17
C ILE A 132 -0.91 -12.64 20.51
N LEU A 133 -1.11 -11.73 19.57
CA LEU A 133 -2.39 -11.60 18.86
C LEU A 133 -2.69 -12.83 17.99
N HIS A 134 -1.68 -13.35 17.30
CA HIS A 134 -1.80 -14.55 16.49
C HIS A 134 -2.16 -15.79 17.33
N ASP A 135 -1.48 -15.98 18.47
CA ASP A 135 -1.74 -17.10 19.39
C ASP A 135 -3.15 -17.07 20.02
N ASN A 136 -3.76 -15.89 20.04
CA ASN A 136 -5.15 -15.70 20.48
C ASN A 136 -6.17 -15.67 19.32
N ASN A 137 -5.83 -16.24 18.16
CA ASN A 137 -6.69 -16.34 16.97
C ASN A 137 -7.15 -14.99 16.41
N LEU A 138 -6.42 -13.93 16.71
CA LEU A 138 -6.55 -12.63 16.05
C LEU A 138 -5.54 -12.62 14.91
N ASP A 139 -6.01 -12.40 13.68
CA ASP A 139 -5.17 -12.36 12.48
C ASP A 139 -4.58 -10.95 12.28
N PRO A 140 -3.42 -10.62 12.91
CA PRO A 140 -2.85 -9.29 12.84
C PRO A 140 -2.17 -9.05 11.50
N THR A 141 -2.42 -7.89 10.91
CA THR A 141 -1.62 -7.40 9.80
C THR A 141 -0.48 -6.55 10.35
N LEU A 142 0.74 -6.93 10.02
CA LEU A 142 1.95 -6.28 10.50
C LEU A 142 2.53 -5.34 9.45
N SER A 143 2.79 -4.09 9.83
CA SER A 143 3.55 -3.15 9.00
C SER A 143 4.71 -2.58 9.81
N LEU A 144 5.93 -2.90 9.40
CA LEU A 144 7.15 -2.35 9.99
C LEU A 144 7.62 -1.17 9.14
N ILE A 145 7.53 0.03 9.69
CA ILE A 145 7.99 1.27 9.05
C ILE A 145 9.18 1.77 9.85
N HIS A 146 10.34 1.86 9.22
CA HIS A 146 11.45 2.64 9.76
C HIS A 146 11.25 4.11 9.35
N ILE A 147 11.07 4.95 10.35
CA ILE A 147 11.03 6.41 10.24
C ILE A 147 12.42 6.94 10.53
#